data_1c81f457d7b7a486c658064dc56895a9
#
_entry.id   1c81f457d7b7a486c658064dc56895a9
#
_cell.length_a   1.000
_cell.length_b   1.000
_cell.length_c   1.000
_cell.angle_alpha   90.00
_cell.angle_beta   90.00
_cell.angle_gamma   90.00
#
_symmetry.space_group_name_H-M   'P 1'
#
loop_
_entity.id
_entity.type
_entity.pdbx_description
1 polymer ?
#
loop_
_entity_poly.entity_id
_entity_poly.type
_entity_poly.pdbx_seq_one_letter_code
_entity_poly.pdbx_strand_id
1 'polypeptide(L)'
;HNLLKEEDYDLNIFGVRKAEGGARVRYGSCFDESDKYDNYRPLFWYKDSDKEDYERAYGIVHSKCYTEYGLKRTGCCGCSYGRDFENELDVIKKYEPKLYKAVTNIFKDSYEYTRKYVEFRKMMDEKERIK
;
A
#
# COMPACT_ATOMS: atom_id res chain seq x y z
N HIS A 1 3.26 8.80 -16.08
CA HIS A 1 4.33 8.75 -17.12
C HIS A 1 4.11 9.71 -18.29
N ASN A 2 2.86 10.04 -18.67
CA ASN A 2 2.62 10.96 -19.78
C ASN A 2 2.78 12.44 -19.38
N LEU A 3 2.42 12.81 -18.16
CA LEU A 3 2.59 14.18 -17.66
C LEU A 3 4.06 14.63 -17.66
N LEU A 4 4.99 13.74 -17.30
CA LEU A 4 6.44 14.04 -17.31
C LEU A 4 7.07 14.09 -18.71
N LYS A 5 6.31 13.84 -19.77
CA LYS A 5 6.80 13.93 -21.15
C LYS A 5 6.44 15.24 -21.84
N GLU A 6 5.47 15.96 -21.30
CA GLU A 6 4.94 17.19 -21.89
C GLU A 6 5.57 18.46 -21.32
N GLU A 7 6.28 18.34 -20.18
CA GLU A 7 6.94 19.44 -19.51
C GLU A 7 8.44 19.14 -19.33
N ASP A 8 9.28 20.14 -19.42
CA ASP A 8 10.75 20.06 -19.23
C ASP A 8 11.11 19.92 -17.75
N TYR A 9 10.84 18.73 -17.18
CA TYR A 9 11.35 18.39 -15.84
C TYR A 9 12.66 17.65 -15.95
N ASP A 10 13.62 18.08 -15.18
CA ASP A 10 14.95 17.47 -15.03
C ASP A 10 15.05 16.59 -13.76
N LEU A 11 14.17 16.79 -12.78
CA LEU A 11 14.18 16.07 -11.50
C LEU A 11 12.78 15.62 -11.07
N ASN A 12 12.69 14.35 -10.67
CA ASN A 12 11.51 13.74 -10.08
C ASN A 12 11.78 13.40 -8.61
N ILE A 13 10.98 13.94 -7.69
CA ILE A 13 11.15 13.75 -6.24
C ILE A 13 9.99 12.93 -5.68
N PHE A 14 10.28 11.84 -4.95
CA PHE A 14 9.24 11.04 -4.29
C PHE A 14 9.61 10.59 -2.87
N GLY A 15 8.59 10.57 -2.01
CA GLY A 15 8.72 10.18 -0.61
C GLY A 15 8.71 8.66 -0.41
N VAL A 16 9.60 7.93 -1.07
CA VAL A 16 9.74 6.48 -0.93
C VAL A 16 10.77 6.14 0.14
N ARG A 17 10.42 5.20 1.04
CA ARG A 17 11.35 4.67 2.05
C ARG A 17 11.66 3.19 1.76
N LYS A 18 12.93 2.80 1.86
CA LYS A 18 13.36 1.40 1.72
C LYS A 18 12.73 0.51 2.80
N ALA A 19 12.55 1.03 4.01
CA ALA A 19 11.95 0.34 5.15
C ALA A 19 10.50 -0.15 4.88
N GLU A 20 9.79 0.45 3.92
CA GLU A 20 8.43 -0.01 3.56
C GLU A 20 8.41 -1.35 2.81
N GLY A 21 9.56 -1.84 2.37
CA GLY A 21 9.69 -3.15 1.73
C GLY A 21 9.08 -3.26 0.32
N GLY A 22 8.85 -4.50 -0.12
CA GLY A 22 8.28 -4.78 -1.44
C GLY A 22 9.19 -4.33 -2.59
N ALA A 23 8.61 -3.75 -3.65
CA ALA A 23 9.37 -3.27 -4.80
C ALA A 23 10.36 -2.13 -4.45
N ARG A 24 10.13 -1.42 -3.33
CA ARG A 24 10.96 -0.31 -2.90
C ARG A 24 12.38 -0.72 -2.48
N VAL A 25 12.55 -1.94 -2.02
CA VAL A 25 13.87 -2.50 -1.65
C VAL A 25 14.80 -2.62 -2.86
N ARG A 26 14.24 -2.71 -4.07
CA ARG A 26 15.00 -2.85 -5.33
C ARG A 26 15.70 -1.56 -5.76
N TYR A 27 15.27 -0.41 -5.26
CA TYR A 27 16.01 0.82 -5.48
C TYR A 27 17.35 0.75 -4.75
N GLY A 28 18.44 0.90 -5.48
CA GLY A 28 19.80 0.79 -4.92
C GLY A 28 20.25 2.02 -4.16
N SER A 29 19.69 3.21 -4.51
CA SER A 29 20.14 4.52 -4.04
C SER A 29 18.96 5.46 -3.76
N CYS A 30 19.24 6.50 -2.98
CA CYS A 30 18.33 7.63 -2.83
C CYS A 30 18.29 8.53 -4.09
N PHE A 31 19.28 8.44 -4.95
CA PHE A 31 19.39 9.20 -6.19
C PHE A 31 19.75 8.27 -7.35
N ASP A 32 19.06 8.40 -8.47
CA ASP A 32 19.36 7.72 -9.72
C ASP A 32 19.35 8.74 -10.86
N GLU A 33 20.43 8.82 -11.61
CA GLU A 33 20.52 9.57 -12.86
C GLU A 33 19.87 8.82 -14.02
N SER A 34 19.23 9.52 -14.91
CA SER A 34 18.71 8.94 -16.15
C SER A 34 18.76 9.94 -17.31
N ASP A 35 18.71 9.44 -18.53
CA ASP A 35 18.77 10.27 -19.77
C ASP A 35 17.60 11.25 -19.93
N LYS A 36 16.54 11.12 -19.14
CA LYS A 36 15.33 11.93 -19.28
C LYS A 36 15.08 12.85 -18.09
N TYR A 37 15.22 12.34 -16.91
CA TYR A 37 15.05 13.06 -15.64
C TYR A 37 15.67 12.24 -14.52
N ASP A 38 16.29 12.93 -13.59
CA ASP A 38 16.84 12.31 -12.39
C ASP A 38 15.74 11.94 -11.40
N ASN A 39 16.01 10.94 -10.57
CA ASN A 39 15.09 10.51 -9.52
C ASN A 39 15.73 10.71 -8.15
N TYR A 40 15.06 11.46 -7.28
CA TYR A 40 15.51 11.72 -5.92
C TYR A 40 14.48 11.23 -4.89
N ARG A 41 14.96 10.50 -3.89
CA ARG A 41 14.16 9.92 -2.81
C ARG A 41 14.72 10.38 -1.47
N PRO A 42 14.40 11.59 -1.01
CA PRO A 42 14.99 12.19 0.19
C PRO A 42 14.80 11.34 1.45
N LEU A 43 13.72 10.58 1.54
CA LEU A 43 13.38 9.75 2.70
C LEU A 43 13.84 8.28 2.56
N PHE A 44 14.61 7.95 1.52
CA PHE A 44 14.90 6.56 1.17
C PHE A 44 15.50 5.74 2.31
N TRP A 45 16.42 6.32 3.06
CA TRP A 45 17.11 5.65 4.16
C TRP A 45 16.43 5.78 5.52
N TYR A 46 15.30 6.52 5.60
CA TYR A 46 14.56 6.70 6.84
C TYR A 46 13.98 5.37 7.31
N LYS A 47 14.25 5.02 8.56
CA LYS A 47 13.72 3.88 9.28
C LYS A 47 12.35 4.20 9.87
N ASP A 48 11.69 3.21 10.43
CA ASP A 48 10.43 3.43 11.15
C ASP A 48 10.64 4.25 12.42
N SER A 49 11.79 4.06 13.12
CA SER A 49 12.18 4.90 14.26
C SER A 49 12.29 6.38 13.90
N ASP A 50 12.88 6.73 12.75
CA ASP A 50 13.04 8.12 12.33
C ASP A 50 11.67 8.77 12.07
N LYS A 51 10.74 8.00 11.51
CA LYS A 51 9.35 8.40 11.31
C LYS A 51 8.66 8.67 12.66
N GLU A 52 8.79 7.74 13.62
CA GLU A 52 8.19 7.86 14.96
C GLU A 52 8.75 9.06 15.73
N ASP A 53 10.05 9.32 15.63
CA ASP A 53 10.69 10.47 16.25
C ASP A 53 10.21 11.79 15.64
N TYR A 54 10.05 11.83 14.31
CA TYR A 54 9.47 12.98 13.62
C TYR A 54 8.03 13.23 14.06
N GLU A 55 7.18 12.20 14.09
CA GLU A 55 5.79 12.27 14.52
C GLU A 55 5.68 12.80 15.96
N ARG A 56 6.55 12.33 16.85
CA ARG A 56 6.60 12.78 18.24
C ARG A 56 7.05 14.23 18.35
N ALA A 57 8.09 14.62 17.60
CA ALA A 57 8.64 15.95 17.64
C ALA A 57 7.67 17.03 17.15
N TYR A 58 6.85 16.69 16.16
CA TYR A 58 5.91 17.62 15.52
C TYR A 58 4.44 17.41 15.94
N GLY A 59 4.16 16.51 16.87
CA GLY A 59 2.82 16.25 17.36
C GLY A 59 1.86 15.74 16.26
N ILE A 60 2.36 14.92 15.32
CA ILE A 60 1.55 14.41 14.20
C ILE A 60 0.49 13.45 14.73
N VAL A 61 -0.77 13.76 14.46
CA VAL A 61 -1.90 12.90 14.81
C VAL A 61 -2.31 12.08 13.59
N HIS A 62 -2.27 10.76 13.73
CA HIS A 62 -2.73 9.85 12.68
C HIS A 62 -4.24 9.85 12.51
N SER A 63 -4.71 9.45 11.33
CA SER A 63 -6.13 9.28 11.06
C SER A 63 -6.74 8.18 11.94
N LYS A 64 -8.07 8.25 12.14
CA LYS A 64 -8.85 7.27 12.88
C LYS A 64 -8.65 5.83 12.39
N CYS A 65 -8.35 5.65 11.12
CA CYS A 65 -8.05 4.33 10.56
C CYS A 65 -6.93 3.60 11.32
N TYR A 66 -5.93 4.34 11.80
CA TYR A 66 -4.81 3.78 12.57
C TYR A 66 -5.07 3.80 14.07
N THR A 67 -5.64 4.89 14.60
CA THR A 67 -5.76 5.10 16.05
C THR A 67 -6.99 4.44 16.68
N GLU A 68 -8.10 4.40 15.93
CA GLU A 68 -9.37 3.87 16.44
C GLU A 68 -9.76 2.55 15.77
N TYR A 69 -9.55 2.41 14.46
CA TYR A 69 -9.98 1.22 13.71
C TYR A 69 -8.94 0.09 13.73
N GLY A 70 -7.71 0.38 14.17
CA GLY A 70 -6.64 -0.61 14.33
C GLY A 70 -6.05 -1.12 13.02
N LEU A 71 -6.23 -0.41 11.90
CA LEU A 71 -5.61 -0.77 10.63
C LEU A 71 -4.11 -0.46 10.66
N LYS A 72 -3.29 -1.40 10.25
CA LYS A 72 -1.82 -1.22 10.12
C LYS A 72 -1.42 -0.47 8.86
N ARG A 73 -2.24 -0.55 7.84
CA ARG A 73 -2.05 0.12 6.54
C ARG A 73 -3.41 0.53 6.00
N THR A 74 -3.43 1.65 5.31
CA THR A 74 -4.58 2.06 4.52
C THR A 74 -4.18 2.06 3.04
N GLY A 75 -5.03 1.48 2.22
CA GLY A 75 -4.92 1.50 0.77
C GLY A 75 -6.18 2.09 0.15
N CYS A 76 -6.52 1.67 -1.06
CA CYS A 76 -7.81 1.97 -1.64
C CYS A 76 -8.90 1.25 -0.82
N CYS A 77 -9.87 2.00 -0.31
CA CYS A 77 -10.93 1.44 0.53
C CYS A 77 -11.68 0.30 -0.18
N GLY A 78 -11.75 -0.85 0.48
CA GLY A 78 -12.41 -2.04 -0.07
C GLY A 78 -11.70 -2.69 -1.25
N CYS A 79 -10.41 -2.46 -1.44
CA CYS A 79 -9.64 -3.09 -2.52
C CYS A 79 -9.52 -4.59 -2.32
N SER A 80 -10.08 -5.39 -3.25
CA SER A 80 -10.00 -6.85 -3.21
C SER A 80 -8.59 -7.42 -3.40
N TYR A 81 -7.65 -6.60 -3.88
CA TYR A 81 -6.23 -6.95 -4.04
C TYR A 81 -5.39 -6.61 -2.79
N GLY A 82 -6.00 -6.03 -1.76
CA GLY A 82 -5.36 -5.79 -0.48
C GLY A 82 -4.90 -7.13 0.14
N ARG A 83 -3.71 -7.16 0.72
CA ARG A 83 -3.16 -8.39 1.33
C ARG A 83 -4.08 -8.98 2.42
N ASP A 84 -4.80 -8.13 3.11
CA ASP A 84 -5.68 -8.46 4.24
C ASP A 84 -7.07 -7.84 4.06
N PHE A 85 -7.60 -7.94 2.83
CA PHE A 85 -8.83 -7.24 2.46
C PHE A 85 -10.06 -7.71 3.25
N GLU A 86 -10.12 -8.97 3.68
CA GLU A 86 -11.23 -9.48 4.51
C GLU A 86 -11.26 -8.78 5.87
N ASN A 87 -10.12 -8.66 6.54
CA ASN A 87 -10.03 -7.92 7.79
C ASN A 87 -10.36 -6.43 7.60
N GLU A 88 -9.90 -5.83 6.49
CA GLU A 88 -10.27 -4.45 6.16
C GLU A 88 -11.78 -4.29 5.94
N LEU A 89 -12.44 -5.25 5.29
CA LEU A 89 -13.90 -5.25 5.11
C LEU A 89 -14.64 -5.38 6.46
N ASP A 90 -14.17 -6.22 7.37
CA ASP A 90 -14.74 -6.35 8.69
C ASP A 90 -14.61 -5.06 9.51
N VAL A 91 -13.46 -4.40 9.42
CA VAL A 91 -13.22 -3.09 10.04
C VAL A 91 -14.16 -2.03 9.44
N ILE A 92 -14.27 -1.95 8.11
CA ILE A 92 -15.16 -1.02 7.43
C ILE A 92 -16.63 -1.30 7.83
N LYS A 93 -17.02 -2.56 7.91
CA LYS A 93 -18.37 -2.97 8.34
C LYS A 93 -18.69 -2.49 9.75
N LYS A 94 -17.73 -2.56 10.66
CA LYS A 94 -17.89 -2.17 12.06
C LYS A 94 -17.97 -0.65 12.23
N TYR A 95 -17.07 0.09 11.61
CA TYR A 95 -16.89 1.52 11.87
C TYR A 95 -17.57 2.42 10.82
N GLU A 96 -17.71 1.94 9.58
CA GLU A 96 -18.22 2.70 8.44
C GLU A 96 -19.27 1.88 7.66
N PRO A 97 -20.42 1.52 8.25
CA PRO A 97 -21.39 0.59 7.64
C PRO A 97 -21.97 1.07 6.32
N LYS A 98 -22.10 2.38 6.12
CA LYS A 98 -22.55 2.93 4.82
C LYS A 98 -21.51 2.71 3.73
N LEU A 99 -20.24 2.91 4.06
CA LEU A 99 -19.13 2.68 3.15
C LEU A 99 -19.00 1.18 2.84
N TYR A 100 -19.11 0.31 3.84
CA TYR A 100 -19.16 -1.14 3.64
C TYR A 100 -20.22 -1.55 2.63
N LYS A 101 -21.45 -1.05 2.76
CA LYS A 101 -22.53 -1.33 1.82
C LYS A 101 -22.19 -0.87 0.39
N ALA A 102 -21.57 0.29 0.24
CA ALA A 102 -21.18 0.82 -1.06
C ALA A 102 -20.09 -0.03 -1.71
N VAL A 103 -18.98 -0.31 -1.00
CA VAL A 103 -17.85 -1.07 -1.56
C VAL A 103 -18.23 -2.53 -1.86
N THR A 104 -19.04 -3.17 -1.02
CA THR A 104 -19.49 -4.55 -1.25
C THR A 104 -20.44 -4.65 -2.43
N ASN A 105 -21.20 -3.61 -2.75
CA ASN A 105 -22.02 -3.57 -3.95
C ASN A 105 -21.18 -3.34 -5.21
N ILE A 106 -20.25 -2.38 -5.16
CA ILE A 106 -19.40 -2.01 -6.32
C ILE A 106 -18.41 -3.13 -6.68
N PHE A 107 -17.77 -3.74 -5.69
CA PHE A 107 -16.71 -4.73 -5.89
C PHE A 107 -17.13 -6.18 -5.68
N LYS A 108 -18.42 -6.46 -5.70
CA LYS A 108 -18.98 -7.81 -5.45
C LYS A 108 -18.25 -8.91 -6.24
N ASP A 109 -18.15 -8.74 -7.54
CA ASP A 109 -17.57 -9.75 -8.43
C ASP A 109 -16.04 -9.88 -8.22
N SER A 110 -15.38 -8.76 -7.93
CA SER A 110 -13.95 -8.76 -7.59
C SER A 110 -13.66 -9.53 -6.31
N TYR A 111 -14.50 -9.38 -5.29
CA TYR A 111 -14.34 -10.14 -4.04
C TYR A 111 -14.56 -11.63 -4.25
N GLU A 112 -15.60 -12.01 -5.01
CA GLU A 112 -15.86 -13.40 -5.33
C GLU A 112 -14.69 -14.03 -6.10
N TYR A 113 -14.18 -13.33 -7.10
CA TYR A 113 -13.02 -13.78 -7.87
C TYR A 113 -11.79 -13.97 -6.99
N THR A 114 -11.47 -12.98 -6.14
CA THR A 114 -10.28 -13.04 -5.28
C THR A 114 -10.37 -14.19 -4.27
N ARG A 115 -11.54 -14.43 -3.68
CA ARG A 115 -11.76 -15.58 -2.78
C ARG A 115 -11.52 -16.90 -3.48
N LYS A 116 -12.13 -17.11 -4.65
CA LYS A 116 -11.92 -18.31 -5.48
C LYS A 116 -10.45 -18.49 -5.88
N TYR A 117 -9.75 -17.39 -6.22
CA TYR A 117 -8.34 -17.44 -6.55
C TYR A 117 -7.47 -17.86 -5.35
N VAL A 118 -7.75 -17.32 -4.16
CA VAL A 118 -7.03 -17.70 -2.94
C VAL A 118 -7.23 -19.17 -2.59
N GLU A 119 -8.46 -19.69 -2.72
CA GLU A 119 -8.78 -21.11 -2.53
C GLU A 119 -8.01 -21.99 -3.52
N PHE A 120 -8.05 -21.62 -4.79
CA PHE A 120 -7.30 -22.33 -5.84
C PHE A 120 -5.80 -22.38 -5.54
N ARG A 121 -5.20 -21.26 -5.14
CA ARG A 121 -3.78 -21.19 -4.77
C ARG A 121 -3.45 -22.12 -3.61
N LYS A 122 -4.26 -22.13 -2.57
CA LYS A 122 -4.09 -23.06 -1.43
C LYS A 122 -4.09 -24.52 -1.87
N MET A 123 -5.03 -24.92 -2.71
CA MET A 123 -5.09 -26.28 -3.25
C MET A 123 -3.85 -26.65 -4.08
N MET A 124 -3.32 -25.71 -4.85
CA MET A 124 -2.09 -25.95 -5.63
C MET A 124 -0.86 -26.09 -4.74
N ASP A 125 -0.70 -25.22 -3.76
CA ASP A 125 0.42 -25.26 -2.81
C ASP A 125 0.40 -26.57 -1.98
N GLU A 126 -0.76 -27.08 -1.60
CA GLU A 126 -0.92 -28.38 -0.94
C GLU A 126 -0.51 -29.54 -1.84
N LYS A 127 -0.90 -29.53 -3.11
CA LYS A 127 -0.48 -30.56 -4.08
C LYS A 127 1.02 -30.59 -4.34
N GLU A 128 1.69 -29.43 -4.30
CA GLU A 128 3.13 -29.33 -4.47
C GLU A 128 3.90 -29.86 -3.25
N ARG A 129 3.33 -29.73 -2.05
CA ARG A 129 3.94 -30.26 -0.80
C ARG A 129 3.84 -31.79 -0.65
N ILE A 130 2.94 -32.42 -1.39
CA ILE A 130 2.72 -33.88 -1.34
C ILE A 130 3.58 -34.62 -2.39
N LYS A 131 4.20 -33.90 -3.30
CA LYS A 131 5.18 -34.43 -4.27
C LYS A 131 6.60 -34.37 -3.71
#